data_e59aaf17c57133db88dbc23fc3393b22
#
_entry.id   e59aaf17c57133db88dbc23fc3393b22
#
_cell.length_a   1.000
_cell.length_b   1.000
_cell.length_c   1.000
_cell.angle_alpha   90.00
_cell.angle_beta   90.00
_cell.angle_gamma   90.00
#
_symmetry.space_group_name_H-M   'P 1'
#
loop_
_entity.id
_entity.type
_entity.pdbx_description
1 polymer ?
#
loop_
_entity_poly.entity_id
_entity_poly.type
_entity_poly.pdbx_seq_one_letter_code
_entity_poly.pdbx_strand_id
1 'polypeptide(L)'
;MKERKYLAISIKHTEYGWKFGKPCVLWGYKQTKDNEKRCFADYTQYPNKAEVYSLQDWLDSGYGSIIKTDEPVHMEIGFCKKWKKYDTVLIDKEEYIGYCKMACLPTDAPSVKE
;
A
#
# COMPACT_ATOMS: atom_id res chain seq x y z
N MET A 1 -3.10 6.44 -20.68
CA MET A 1 -4.12 6.26 -19.63
C MET A 1 -3.47 5.80 -18.34
N LYS A 2 -3.84 6.41 -17.25
CA LYS A 2 -3.25 6.07 -15.95
C LYS A 2 -3.90 4.81 -15.40
N GLU A 3 -3.13 3.78 -15.20
CA GLU A 3 -3.65 2.54 -14.62
C GLU A 3 -3.44 2.56 -13.11
N ARG A 4 -4.55 2.59 -12.37
CA ARG A 4 -4.53 2.58 -10.90
C ARG A 4 -4.61 1.15 -10.39
N LYS A 5 -3.47 0.60 -10.02
CA LYS A 5 -3.38 -0.79 -9.56
C LYS A 5 -2.41 -0.97 -8.39
N TYR A 6 -1.89 0.11 -7.85
CA TYR A 6 -0.88 0.05 -6.79
C TYR A 6 -1.43 0.51 -5.45
N LEU A 7 -1.02 -0.18 -4.40
CA LEU A 7 -1.22 0.28 -3.02
C LEU A 7 0.05 0.99 -2.57
N ALA A 8 -0.10 1.91 -1.62
CA ALA A 8 1.04 2.60 -1.02
C ALA A 8 1.22 2.08 0.41
N ILE A 9 2.34 1.41 0.65
CA ILE A 9 2.67 0.88 1.98
C ILE A 9 3.46 1.93 2.74
N SER A 10 2.98 2.27 3.94
CA SER A 10 3.73 3.14 4.85
C SER A 10 4.76 2.30 5.60
N ILE A 11 5.99 2.36 5.18
CA ILE A 11 7.08 1.62 5.85
C ILE A 11 7.30 2.20 7.25
N LYS A 12 7.21 3.51 7.36
CA LYS A 12 7.38 4.19 8.64
C LYS A 12 6.41 3.70 9.72
N HIS A 13 5.17 3.40 9.34
CA HIS A 13 4.15 2.94 10.28
C HIS A 13 4.05 1.42 10.33
N THR A 14 4.73 0.71 9.43
CA THR A 14 4.83 -0.73 9.48
C THR A 14 6.01 -1.09 10.39
N GLU A 15 5.79 -1.97 11.31
CA GLU A 15 6.77 -2.30 12.35
C GLU A 15 8.08 -2.81 11.76
N TYR A 16 9.20 -2.26 12.21
CA TYR A 16 10.52 -2.78 11.87
C TYR A 16 10.68 -4.19 12.43
N GLY A 17 11.45 -4.99 11.74
CA GLY A 17 11.56 -6.40 12.09
C GLY A 17 10.35 -7.20 11.65
N TRP A 18 9.59 -6.64 10.73
CA TRP A 18 8.41 -7.28 10.18
C TRP A 18 8.71 -8.72 9.73
N LYS A 19 7.78 -9.59 10.03
CA LYS A 19 7.89 -11.01 9.68
C LYS A 19 6.72 -11.40 8.78
N PHE A 20 6.93 -12.44 8.00
CA PHE A 20 5.85 -13.02 7.18
C PHE A 20 4.63 -13.31 8.07
N GLY A 21 3.47 -12.93 7.58
CA GLY A 21 2.23 -13.10 8.32
C GLY A 21 1.75 -11.86 9.06
N LYS A 22 2.47 -10.74 8.95
CA LYS A 22 2.02 -9.47 9.52
C LYS A 22 1.39 -8.58 8.46
N PRO A 23 0.31 -7.87 8.80
CA PRO A 23 -0.27 -6.89 7.87
C PRO A 23 0.62 -5.65 7.76
N CYS A 24 0.62 -5.05 6.57
CA CYS A 24 1.26 -3.77 6.35
C CYS A 24 0.26 -2.64 6.58
N VAL A 25 0.77 -1.46 6.91
CA VAL A 25 -0.04 -0.25 7.00
C VAL A 25 -0.09 0.39 5.63
N LEU A 26 -1.29 0.54 5.09
CA LEU A 26 -1.53 1.06 3.75
C LEU A 26 -2.11 2.47 3.84
N TRP A 27 -1.71 3.33 2.91
CA TRP A 27 -2.25 4.68 2.78
C TRP A 27 -3.62 4.67 2.12
N GLY A 28 -4.43 5.68 2.45
CA GLY A 28 -5.69 5.93 1.77
C GLY A 28 -6.82 5.06 2.27
N TYR A 29 -7.34 5.38 3.44
CA TYR A 29 -8.43 4.62 4.04
C TYR A 29 -9.71 4.61 3.19
N LYS A 30 -9.97 5.71 2.48
CA LYS A 30 -11.16 5.85 1.64
C LYS A 30 -10.77 5.94 0.18
N GLN A 31 -11.44 5.16 -0.64
CA GLN A 31 -11.23 5.23 -2.07
C GLN A 31 -11.87 6.49 -2.64
N THR A 32 -11.10 7.19 -3.45
CA THR A 32 -11.55 8.40 -4.12
C THR A 32 -12.26 8.02 -5.42
N LYS A 33 -13.20 8.84 -5.85
CA LYS A 33 -13.86 8.65 -7.14
C LYS A 33 -12.84 8.81 -8.28
N ASP A 34 -13.11 8.14 -9.40
CA ASP A 34 -12.16 8.08 -10.51
C ASP A 34 -11.74 9.44 -11.06
N ASN A 35 -12.64 10.41 -11.03
CA ASN A 35 -12.38 11.74 -11.57
C ASN A 35 -11.77 12.70 -10.55
N GLU A 36 -11.49 12.25 -9.36
CA GLU A 36 -10.93 13.07 -8.30
C GLU A 36 -9.44 12.78 -8.12
N LYS A 37 -8.72 13.81 -7.64
CA LYS A 37 -7.32 13.65 -7.29
C LYS A 37 -7.18 12.68 -6.12
N ARG A 38 -6.23 11.76 -6.23
CA ARG A 38 -6.00 10.78 -5.18
C ARG A 38 -5.44 11.42 -3.92
N CYS A 39 -5.91 10.92 -2.78
CA CYS A 39 -5.55 11.42 -1.47
C CYS A 39 -4.60 10.43 -0.77
N PHE A 40 -3.52 10.97 -0.20
CA PHE A 40 -2.60 10.19 0.63
C PHE A 40 -2.87 10.55 2.10
N ALA A 41 -4.04 10.13 2.59
CA ALA A 41 -4.48 10.43 3.95
C ALA A 41 -5.10 9.20 4.58
N ASP A 42 -4.93 9.09 5.89
CA ASP A 42 -5.41 7.98 6.68
C ASP A 42 -4.80 6.64 6.29
N TYR A 43 -4.94 5.67 7.16
CA TYR A 43 -4.28 4.37 7.02
C TYR A 43 -5.26 3.23 7.24
N THR A 44 -5.00 2.11 6.61
CA THR A 44 -5.73 0.87 6.84
C THR A 44 -4.79 -0.32 6.63
N GLN A 45 -5.09 -1.43 7.25
CA GLN A 45 -4.37 -2.67 7.00
C GLN A 45 -5.07 -3.54 5.95
N TYR A 46 -6.23 -3.12 5.45
CA TYR A 46 -7.04 -3.93 4.55
C TYR A 46 -6.89 -3.44 3.10
N PRO A 47 -6.31 -4.26 2.22
CA PRO A 47 -6.04 -3.81 0.84
C PRO A 47 -7.29 -3.42 0.07
N ASN A 48 -8.45 -4.03 0.37
CA ASN A 48 -9.68 -3.69 -0.33
C ASN A 48 -10.33 -2.40 0.18
N LYS A 49 -9.83 -1.85 1.28
CA LYS A 49 -10.24 -0.53 1.79
C LYS A 49 -9.29 0.58 1.37
N ALA A 50 -8.04 0.23 1.09
CA ALA A 50 -7.02 1.21 0.78
C ALA A 50 -7.25 1.86 -0.59
N GLU A 51 -6.79 3.08 -0.75
CA GLU A 51 -6.81 3.76 -2.04
C GLU A 51 -5.87 3.06 -3.02
N VAL A 52 -6.24 3.10 -4.29
CA VAL A 52 -5.45 2.51 -5.37
C VAL A 52 -4.87 3.64 -6.21
N TYR A 53 -3.57 3.58 -6.45
CA TYR A 53 -2.82 4.62 -7.12
C TYR A 53 -2.23 4.14 -8.44
N SER A 54 -2.03 5.08 -9.38
CA SER A 54 -1.16 4.85 -10.53
C SER A 54 0.23 5.39 -10.21
N LEU A 55 1.22 5.03 -11.01
CA LEU A 55 2.54 5.64 -10.89
C LEU A 55 2.48 7.15 -11.03
N GLN A 56 1.62 7.63 -11.93
CA GLN A 56 1.48 9.07 -12.15
C GLN A 56 0.86 9.76 -10.92
N ASP A 57 -0.14 9.12 -10.28
CA ASP A 57 -0.69 9.66 -9.03
C ASP A 57 0.41 9.86 -7.98
N TRP A 58 1.32 8.89 -7.88
CA TRP A 58 2.43 8.95 -6.95
C TRP A 58 3.38 10.10 -7.28
N LEU A 59 3.77 10.22 -8.54
CA LEU A 59 4.66 11.29 -8.98
C LEU A 59 4.02 12.66 -8.78
N ASP A 60 2.72 12.78 -9.05
CA ASP A 60 1.98 14.05 -8.93
C ASP A 60 1.69 14.43 -7.48
N SER A 61 1.79 13.49 -6.55
CA SER A 61 1.45 13.73 -5.15
C SER A 61 2.36 14.72 -4.45
N GLY A 62 3.57 14.88 -4.94
CA GLY A 62 4.58 15.67 -4.26
C GLY A 62 5.30 14.92 -3.15
N TYR A 63 5.00 13.66 -2.93
CA TYR A 63 5.67 12.82 -1.94
C TYR A 63 6.93 12.14 -2.48
N GLY A 64 7.54 12.71 -3.51
CA GLY A 64 8.72 12.14 -4.16
C GLY A 64 9.90 11.89 -3.24
N SER A 65 9.93 12.55 -2.09
CA SER A 65 10.95 12.32 -1.07
C SER A 65 10.74 11.02 -0.29
N ILE A 66 9.55 10.43 -0.39
CA ILE A 66 9.19 9.24 0.35
C ILE A 66 9.76 7.99 -0.32
N ILE A 67 9.73 7.99 -1.64
CA ILE A 67 10.34 6.91 -2.41
C ILE A 67 11.18 7.54 -3.53
N LYS A 68 12.36 6.99 -3.74
CA LYS A 68 13.30 7.53 -4.73
C LYS A 68 13.37 6.69 -6.00
N THR A 69 12.44 5.80 -6.16
CA THR A 69 12.30 5.02 -7.38
C THR A 69 10.93 5.30 -7.97
N ASP A 70 10.86 5.32 -9.28
CA ASP A 70 9.61 5.45 -10.03
C ASP A 70 9.02 4.08 -10.39
N GLU A 71 9.62 3.01 -9.88
CA GLU A 71 9.13 1.66 -10.10
C GLU A 71 8.53 1.09 -8.82
N PRO A 72 7.40 0.38 -8.90
CA PRO A 72 6.84 -0.31 -7.75
C PRO A 72 7.79 -1.39 -7.25
N VAL A 73 7.78 -1.62 -5.96
CA VAL A 73 8.53 -2.73 -5.38
C VAL A 73 7.69 -4.00 -5.42
N HIS A 74 8.36 -5.12 -5.52
CA HIS A 74 7.70 -6.42 -5.49
C HIS A 74 7.72 -6.99 -4.09
N MET A 75 6.61 -7.61 -3.71
CA MET A 75 6.48 -8.24 -2.40
C MET A 75 7.21 -9.58 -2.43
N GLU A 76 8.20 -9.70 -1.57
CA GLU A 76 8.86 -10.97 -1.31
C GLU A 76 8.25 -11.58 -0.04
N ILE A 77 8.50 -12.84 0.21
CA ILE A 77 8.08 -13.45 1.47
C ILE A 77 8.80 -12.72 2.60
N GLY A 78 8.03 -11.96 3.36
CA GLY A 78 8.56 -11.10 4.39
C GLY A 78 9.09 -9.78 3.84
N PHE A 79 9.28 -8.85 4.73
CA PHE A 79 9.84 -7.54 4.40
C PHE A 79 11.34 -7.61 4.31
N CYS A 80 11.89 -7.12 3.24
CA CYS A 80 13.32 -6.99 3.08
C CYS A 80 13.86 -5.84 3.92
N LYS A 81 15.01 -6.02 4.55
CA LYS A 81 15.67 -4.94 5.30
C LYS A 81 15.96 -3.73 4.40
N LYS A 82 16.18 -3.93 3.11
CA LYS A 82 16.44 -2.85 2.17
C LYS A 82 15.29 -1.85 2.06
N TRP A 83 14.06 -2.26 2.41
CA TRP A 83 12.89 -1.37 2.34
C TRP A 83 12.85 -0.36 3.48
N LYS A 84 13.59 -0.59 4.55
CA LYS A 84 13.59 0.31 5.71
C LYS A 84 14.07 1.72 5.38
N LYS A 85 14.78 1.89 4.31
CA LYS A 85 15.28 3.21 3.89
C LYS A 85 14.20 4.08 3.24
N TYR A 86 13.03 3.53 2.98
CA TYR A 86 11.92 4.27 2.38
C TYR A 86 10.85 4.54 3.43
N ASP A 87 10.19 5.70 3.32
CA ASP A 87 9.04 5.99 4.17
C ASP A 87 7.78 5.31 3.63
N THR A 88 7.63 5.28 2.32
CA THR A 88 6.49 4.66 1.65
C THR A 88 6.95 4.02 0.36
N VAL A 89 6.35 2.90 0.00
CA VAL A 89 6.61 2.22 -1.26
C VAL A 89 5.30 1.86 -1.95
N LEU A 90 5.32 1.84 -3.29
CA LEU A 90 4.19 1.34 -4.06
C LEU A 90 4.36 -0.15 -4.31
N ILE A 91 3.24 -0.87 -4.28
CA ILE A 91 3.21 -2.29 -4.61
C ILE A 91 1.93 -2.60 -5.38
N ASP A 92 2.03 -3.53 -6.33
CA ASP A 92 0.86 -4.00 -7.06
C ASP A 92 -0.17 -4.58 -6.09
N LYS A 93 -1.43 -4.15 -6.21
CA LYS A 93 -2.49 -4.57 -5.29
C LYS A 93 -2.69 -6.08 -5.30
N GLU A 94 -2.69 -6.69 -6.47
CA GLU A 94 -2.90 -8.13 -6.57
C GLU A 94 -1.74 -8.91 -5.96
N GLU A 95 -0.54 -8.41 -6.11
CA GLU A 95 0.63 -9.01 -5.48
C GLU A 95 0.51 -8.96 -3.95
N TYR A 96 0.06 -7.82 -3.42
CA TYR A 96 -0.16 -7.71 -1.97
C TYR A 96 -1.28 -8.62 -1.50
N ILE A 97 -2.38 -8.74 -2.26
CA ILE A 97 -3.47 -9.66 -1.93
C ILE A 97 -2.97 -11.10 -1.92
N GLY A 98 -2.12 -11.46 -2.88
CA GLY A 98 -1.48 -12.78 -2.90
C GLY A 98 -0.68 -13.06 -1.63
N TYR A 99 0.08 -12.06 -1.17
CA TYR A 99 0.78 -12.16 0.10
C TYR A 99 -0.20 -12.38 1.27
N CYS A 100 -1.29 -11.62 1.31
CA CYS A 100 -2.28 -11.75 2.37
C CYS A 100 -2.88 -13.16 2.41
N LYS A 101 -3.18 -13.73 1.24
CA LYS A 101 -3.70 -15.10 1.16
C LYS A 101 -2.71 -16.12 1.68
N MET A 102 -1.43 -15.99 1.31
CA MET A 102 -0.39 -16.89 1.79
C MET A 102 -0.17 -16.77 3.29
N ALA A 103 -0.35 -15.59 3.82
CA ALA A 103 -0.12 -15.29 5.23
C ALA A 103 -1.39 -15.42 6.09
N CYS A 104 -2.51 -15.81 5.50
CA CYS A 104 -3.81 -15.92 6.17
C CYS A 104 -4.25 -14.58 6.80
N LEU A 105 -3.97 -13.48 6.10
CA LEU A 105 -4.38 -12.15 6.53
C LEU A 105 -5.67 -11.73 5.82
N PRO A 106 -6.57 -11.02 6.51
CA PRO A 106 -7.81 -10.55 5.89
C PRO A 106 -7.53 -9.47 4.86
N THR A 107 -8.24 -9.52 3.72
CA THR A 107 -8.14 -8.51 2.66
C THR A 107 -9.26 -7.47 2.75
N ASP A 108 -10.35 -7.79 3.43
CA ASP A 108 -11.50 -6.91 3.60
C ASP A 108 -11.65 -6.51 5.05
N ALA A 109 -12.05 -5.24 5.26
CA ALA A 109 -12.35 -4.77 6.60
C ALA A 109 -13.57 -5.53 7.15
N PRO A 110 -13.60 -5.82 8.48
CA PRO A 110 -14.76 -6.45 9.07
C PRO A 110 -16.00 -5.60 8.86
N SER A 111 -17.13 -6.26 8.57
CA SER A 111 -18.42 -5.57 8.51
C SER A 111 -18.83 -5.15 9.91
N VAL A 112 -19.21 -3.89 10.04
CA VAL A 112 -19.77 -3.40 11.28
C VAL A 112 -21.27 -3.72 11.25
N LYS A 113 -21.69 -4.62 12.10
CA LYS A 113 -23.11 -4.90 12.28
C LYS A 113 -23.63 -4.02 13.39
N GLU A 114 -24.60 -3.25 13.05
CA GLU A 114 -25.30 -2.44 14.03
C GLU A 114 -26.46 -3.22 14.65
#